data_c817af169037117de3b24326aad13b1a
#
_entry.id   c817af169037117de3b24326aad13b1a
#
_cell.length_a   1.000
_cell.length_b   1.000
_cell.length_c   1.000
_cell.angle_alpha   90.00
_cell.angle_beta   90.00
_cell.angle_gamma   90.00
#
_symmetry.space_group_name_H-M   'P 1'
#
loop_
_entity.id
_entity.type
_entity.pdbx_description
1 polymer ?
#
loop_
_entity_poly.entity_id
_entity_poly.type
_entity_poly.pdbx_seq_one_letter_code
_entity_poly.pdbx_strand_id
1 'polypeptide(L)'
;MIKNVVSELEHLGSPERALHSLRFFKTGKGQYGEGDLFYGATVPEMRIIAKKYRDISIDDTIRLLHDKYHECRLVALMILVEKYEKSKTDSERKNIYGIYLDNTKYINNWDLVDLSAHKIVGAYLYDKKALRQNVLYKLSKSSDLWEKRISIISTYYFIYRKDFDDTLNISVILLEDKHDLIHKAVGWMLRELGKRDQKVLEKFLKEHYKTMPRTMLRYAIEKFDDKKKSFYMNK
;
A
#
# COMPACT_ATOMS: atom_id res chain seq x y z
N MET A 1 5.20 -25.84 8.83
CA MET A 1 6.15 -24.72 8.59
C MET A 1 5.71 -23.39 9.22
N ILE A 2 4.42 -23.06 9.28
CA ILE A 2 3.90 -21.82 9.91
C ILE A 2 4.39 -21.66 11.37
N LYS A 3 4.30 -22.73 12.19
CA LYS A 3 4.75 -22.69 13.59
C LYS A 3 6.19 -22.19 13.74
N ASN A 4 7.08 -22.56 12.81
CA ASN A 4 8.47 -22.13 12.85
C ASN A 4 8.60 -20.62 12.51
N VAL A 5 7.81 -20.13 11.51
CA VAL A 5 7.78 -18.70 11.17
C VAL A 5 7.32 -17.87 12.37
N VAL A 6 6.23 -18.29 12.99
CA VAL A 6 5.66 -17.60 14.17
C VAL A 6 6.65 -17.62 15.34
N SER A 7 7.23 -18.79 15.64
CA SER A 7 8.20 -18.92 16.73
C SER A 7 9.46 -18.07 16.53
N GLU A 8 9.95 -17.95 15.28
CA GLU A 8 11.10 -17.07 14.98
C GLU A 8 10.73 -15.59 15.12
N LEU A 9 9.53 -15.17 14.65
CA LEU A 9 9.06 -13.80 14.84
C LEU A 9 8.92 -13.46 16.32
N GLU A 10 8.35 -14.36 17.12
CA GLU A 10 8.21 -14.20 18.55
C GLU A 10 9.59 -14.11 19.25
N HIS A 11 10.54 -14.96 18.87
CA HIS A 11 11.91 -14.96 19.42
C HIS A 11 12.67 -13.66 19.08
N LEU A 12 12.49 -13.11 17.90
CA LEU A 12 13.08 -11.82 17.49
C LEU A 12 12.32 -10.62 18.05
N GLY A 13 11.14 -10.84 18.60
CA GLY A 13 10.31 -9.82 19.19
C GLY A 13 10.95 -9.14 20.39
N SER A 14 10.43 -7.95 20.72
CA SER A 14 10.81 -7.21 21.91
C SER A 14 9.57 -6.53 22.50
N PRO A 15 9.25 -6.73 23.77
CA PRO A 15 8.11 -6.08 24.42
C PRO A 15 8.14 -4.55 24.29
N GLU A 16 9.31 -3.93 24.38
CA GLU A 16 9.49 -2.50 24.22
C GLU A 16 9.14 -2.04 22.81
N ARG A 17 9.66 -2.74 21.77
CA ARG A 17 9.34 -2.44 20.37
C ARG A 17 7.88 -2.73 20.06
N ALA A 18 7.29 -3.78 20.61
CA ALA A 18 5.87 -4.08 20.47
C ALA A 18 5.02 -2.92 21.02
N LEU A 19 5.33 -2.42 22.22
CA LEU A 19 4.64 -1.28 22.81
C LEU A 19 4.78 0.00 21.97
N HIS A 20 5.98 0.24 21.39
CA HIS A 20 6.19 1.35 20.46
C HIS A 20 5.33 1.18 19.19
N SER A 21 5.27 -0.02 18.63
CA SER A 21 4.47 -0.33 17.43
C SER A 21 2.98 -0.10 17.66
N LEU A 22 2.43 -0.50 18.81
CA LEU A 22 1.04 -0.23 19.18
C LEU A 22 0.68 1.26 19.11
N ARG A 23 1.57 2.13 19.57
CA ARG A 23 1.37 3.60 19.51
C ARG A 23 1.55 4.14 18.08
N PHE A 24 2.58 3.66 17.39
CA PHE A 24 2.94 4.11 16.03
C PHE A 24 1.85 3.76 15.02
N PHE A 25 1.31 2.55 15.07
CA PHE A 25 0.24 2.07 14.19
C PHE A 25 -1.17 2.41 14.70
N LYS A 26 -1.29 3.19 15.78
CA LYS A 26 -2.54 3.70 16.31
C LYS A 26 -3.58 2.57 16.53
N THR A 27 -3.29 1.68 17.46
CA THR A 27 -4.11 0.49 17.75
C THR A 27 -5.15 0.71 18.84
N GLY A 28 -5.27 1.91 19.37
CA GLY A 28 -6.28 2.26 20.38
C GLY A 28 -7.70 2.18 19.83
N LYS A 29 -8.68 2.13 20.74
CA LYS A 29 -10.11 2.04 20.39
C LYS A 29 -10.53 3.15 19.41
N GLY A 30 -11.18 2.79 18.30
CA GLY A 30 -11.63 3.70 17.24
C GLY A 30 -10.51 4.19 16.31
N GLN A 31 -9.28 3.71 16.47
CA GLN A 31 -8.18 4.04 15.58
C GLN A 31 -8.03 3.02 14.45
N TYR A 32 -7.31 3.38 13.40
CA TYR A 32 -7.24 2.59 12.17
C TYR A 32 -6.54 1.22 12.30
N GLY A 33 -5.72 1.03 13.33
CA GLY A 33 -5.04 -0.23 13.66
C GLY A 33 -5.66 -0.95 14.86
N GLU A 34 -6.90 -0.62 15.25
CA GLU A 34 -7.56 -1.25 16.40
C GLU A 34 -7.53 -2.77 16.28
N GLY A 35 -7.08 -3.43 17.35
CA GLY A 35 -7.00 -4.89 17.44
C GLY A 35 -5.71 -5.52 16.94
N ASP A 36 -4.81 -4.75 16.31
CA ASP A 36 -3.50 -5.27 15.89
C ASP A 36 -2.61 -5.60 17.10
N LEU A 37 -1.96 -6.76 17.03
CA LEU A 37 -0.95 -7.21 18.00
C LEU A 37 0.42 -7.22 17.34
N PHE A 38 1.47 -7.02 18.15
CA PHE A 38 2.85 -6.98 17.69
C PHE A 38 3.77 -7.84 18.56
N TYR A 39 4.69 -8.56 17.94
CA TYR A 39 5.85 -9.16 18.61
C TYR A 39 6.95 -8.12 18.84
N GLY A 40 7.05 -7.11 17.99
CA GLY A 40 8.11 -6.10 17.99
C GLY A 40 9.35 -6.54 17.19
N ALA A 41 9.19 -7.41 16.19
CA ALA A 41 10.24 -7.71 15.22
C ALA A 41 10.41 -6.55 14.24
N THR A 42 11.65 -6.29 13.82
CA THR A 42 11.95 -5.19 12.89
C THR A 42 11.75 -5.62 11.43
N VAL A 43 11.52 -4.64 10.53
CA VAL A 43 11.37 -4.91 9.09
C VAL A 43 12.57 -5.67 8.49
N PRO A 44 13.83 -5.35 8.80
CA PRO A 44 14.96 -6.16 8.33
C PRO A 44 14.90 -7.62 8.79
N GLU A 45 14.54 -7.88 10.04
CA GLU A 45 14.37 -9.23 10.59
C GLU A 45 13.25 -9.98 9.87
N MET A 46 12.10 -9.33 9.69
CA MET A 46 10.96 -9.90 8.92
C MET A 46 11.35 -10.26 7.48
N ARG A 47 12.17 -9.44 6.81
CA ARG A 47 12.68 -9.76 5.47
C ARG A 47 13.57 -10.98 5.44
N ILE A 48 14.39 -11.20 6.45
CA ILE A 48 15.23 -12.41 6.58
C ILE A 48 14.32 -13.63 6.72
N ILE A 49 13.31 -13.56 7.58
CA ILE A 49 12.33 -14.63 7.77
C ILE A 49 11.56 -14.91 6.47
N ALA A 50 11.03 -13.87 5.81
CA ALA A 50 10.31 -14.03 4.55
C ALA A 50 11.17 -14.74 3.48
N LYS A 51 12.44 -14.36 3.37
CA LYS A 51 13.38 -15.01 2.46
C LYS A 51 13.67 -16.48 2.84
N LYS A 52 13.84 -16.76 4.13
CA LYS A 52 14.07 -18.12 4.65
C LYS A 52 12.89 -19.05 4.35
N TYR A 53 11.66 -18.55 4.50
CA TYR A 53 10.42 -19.30 4.36
C TYR A 53 9.67 -19.05 3.05
N ARG A 54 10.32 -18.48 2.04
CA ARG A 54 9.69 -18.12 0.75
C ARG A 54 9.02 -19.29 0.02
N ASP A 55 9.47 -20.52 0.28
CA ASP A 55 9.00 -21.74 -0.39
C ASP A 55 7.84 -22.44 0.35
N ILE A 56 7.28 -21.85 1.43
CA ILE A 56 6.07 -22.38 2.07
C ILE A 56 4.91 -22.40 1.09
N SER A 57 3.94 -23.29 1.31
CA SER A 57 2.78 -23.42 0.44
C SER A 57 1.95 -22.11 0.39
N ILE A 58 1.15 -21.94 -0.65
CA ILE A 58 0.19 -20.85 -0.74
C ILE A 58 -0.79 -20.89 0.43
N ASP A 59 -1.30 -22.07 0.78
CA ASP A 59 -2.24 -22.24 1.90
C ASP A 59 -1.61 -21.81 3.23
N ASP A 60 -0.34 -22.18 3.47
CA ASP A 60 0.39 -21.74 4.66
C ASP A 60 0.61 -20.21 4.64
N THR A 61 0.88 -19.64 3.47
CA THR A 61 1.04 -18.18 3.33
C THR A 61 -0.28 -17.45 3.63
N ILE A 62 -1.41 -17.96 3.17
CA ILE A 62 -2.75 -17.41 3.47
C ILE A 62 -3.05 -17.52 4.97
N ARG A 63 -2.76 -18.66 5.60
CA ARG A 63 -2.93 -18.83 7.05
C ARG A 63 -2.09 -17.82 7.84
N LEU A 64 -0.85 -17.57 7.41
CA LEU A 64 0.02 -16.56 8.01
C LEU A 64 -0.52 -15.14 7.79
N LEU A 65 -1.13 -14.86 6.64
CA LEU A 65 -1.80 -13.59 6.35
C LEU A 65 -3.03 -13.35 7.25
N HIS A 66 -3.67 -14.42 7.74
CA HIS A 66 -4.83 -14.34 8.63
C HIS A 66 -4.43 -14.27 10.12
N ASP A 67 -3.15 -14.22 10.44
CA ASP A 67 -2.70 -14.15 11.82
C ASP A 67 -3.07 -12.81 12.49
N LYS A 68 -3.31 -12.85 13.80
CA LYS A 68 -3.61 -11.66 14.61
C LYS A 68 -2.39 -10.74 14.80
N TYR A 69 -1.18 -11.26 14.65
CA TYR A 69 0.04 -10.47 14.76
C TYR A 69 0.40 -9.81 13.43
N HIS A 70 0.67 -8.52 13.50
CA HIS A 70 0.99 -7.70 12.34
C HIS A 70 2.19 -8.22 11.54
N GLU A 71 3.27 -8.60 12.23
CA GLU A 71 4.48 -9.12 11.60
C GLU A 71 4.24 -10.40 10.81
N CYS A 72 3.34 -11.27 11.27
CA CYS A 72 2.95 -12.46 10.50
C CYS A 72 2.30 -12.08 9.17
N ARG A 73 1.38 -11.11 9.17
CA ARG A 73 0.72 -10.62 7.96
C ARG A 73 1.72 -9.95 7.02
N LEU A 74 2.64 -9.14 7.56
CA LEU A 74 3.68 -8.49 6.75
C LEU A 74 4.63 -9.50 6.10
N VAL A 75 5.08 -10.52 6.84
CA VAL A 75 5.91 -11.62 6.29
C VAL A 75 5.14 -12.39 5.22
N ALA A 76 3.86 -12.69 5.43
CA ALA A 76 3.02 -13.34 4.42
C ALA A 76 2.96 -12.54 3.11
N LEU A 77 2.79 -11.22 3.20
CA LEU A 77 2.78 -10.34 2.03
C LEU A 77 4.14 -10.25 1.35
N MET A 78 5.23 -10.24 2.11
CA MET A 78 6.59 -10.31 1.53
C MET A 78 6.79 -11.62 0.75
N ILE A 79 6.31 -12.74 1.28
CA ILE A 79 6.36 -14.05 0.59
C ILE A 79 5.48 -14.05 -0.66
N LEU A 80 4.25 -13.50 -0.59
CA LEU A 80 3.37 -13.39 -1.75
C LEU A 80 3.98 -12.53 -2.87
N VAL A 81 4.61 -11.40 -2.50
CA VAL A 81 5.33 -10.55 -3.46
C VAL A 81 6.46 -11.33 -4.13
N GLU A 82 7.29 -12.04 -3.37
CA GLU A 82 8.38 -12.83 -3.94
C GLU A 82 7.87 -13.95 -4.85
N LYS A 83 6.79 -14.64 -4.47
CA LYS A 83 6.14 -15.65 -5.30
C LYS A 83 5.58 -15.05 -6.59
N TYR A 84 4.96 -13.86 -6.52
CA TYR A 84 4.47 -13.14 -7.69
C TYR A 84 5.62 -12.76 -8.64
N GLU A 85 6.69 -12.18 -8.12
CA GLU A 85 7.86 -11.76 -8.91
C GLU A 85 8.54 -12.96 -9.59
N LYS A 86 8.51 -14.14 -8.96
CA LYS A 86 9.08 -15.40 -9.50
C LYS A 86 8.12 -16.18 -10.41
N SER A 87 6.86 -15.80 -10.48
CA SER A 87 5.86 -16.48 -11.32
C SER A 87 6.25 -16.44 -12.79
N LYS A 88 6.22 -17.59 -13.44
CA LYS A 88 6.60 -17.75 -14.84
C LYS A 88 5.42 -17.57 -15.81
N THR A 89 4.22 -17.87 -15.34
CA THR A 89 2.99 -17.87 -16.16
C THR A 89 2.00 -16.80 -15.70
N ASP A 90 1.12 -16.35 -16.60
CA ASP A 90 0.02 -15.42 -16.24
C ASP A 90 -0.98 -16.10 -15.28
N SER A 91 -1.16 -17.41 -15.39
CA SER A 91 -2.02 -18.18 -14.47
C SER A 91 -1.54 -18.14 -13.04
N GLU A 92 -0.23 -18.32 -12.79
CA GLU A 92 0.38 -18.20 -11.45
C GLU A 92 0.20 -16.78 -10.91
N ARG A 93 0.46 -15.76 -11.73
CA ARG A 93 0.29 -14.34 -11.34
C ARG A 93 -1.17 -14.03 -11.04
N LYS A 94 -2.11 -14.54 -11.87
CA LYS A 94 -3.55 -14.39 -11.66
C LYS A 94 -4.00 -15.01 -10.34
N ASN A 95 -3.47 -16.17 -9.98
CA ASN A 95 -3.79 -16.83 -8.72
C ASN A 95 -3.35 -15.98 -7.53
N ILE A 96 -2.09 -15.48 -7.50
CA ILE A 96 -1.60 -14.65 -6.40
C ILE A 96 -2.35 -13.32 -6.33
N TYR A 97 -2.65 -12.71 -7.48
CA TYR A 97 -3.48 -11.51 -7.56
C TYR A 97 -4.89 -11.75 -7.00
N GLY A 98 -5.53 -12.88 -7.33
CA GLY A 98 -6.83 -13.26 -6.77
C GLY A 98 -6.77 -13.43 -5.25
N ILE A 99 -5.77 -14.17 -4.76
CA ILE A 99 -5.52 -14.33 -3.31
C ILE A 99 -5.39 -12.97 -2.61
N TYR A 100 -4.67 -12.03 -3.21
CA TYR A 100 -4.53 -10.68 -2.64
C TYR A 100 -5.88 -9.98 -2.50
N LEU A 101 -6.70 -9.97 -3.56
CA LEU A 101 -8.00 -9.29 -3.55
C LEU A 101 -9.03 -9.97 -2.64
N ASP A 102 -9.00 -11.29 -2.55
CA ASP A 102 -9.90 -12.07 -1.68
C ASP A 102 -9.58 -11.88 -0.19
N ASN A 103 -8.40 -11.32 0.12
CA ASN A 103 -7.89 -11.17 1.49
C ASN A 103 -7.64 -9.71 1.91
N THR A 104 -8.23 -8.71 1.23
CA THR A 104 -8.04 -7.28 1.53
C THR A 104 -8.33 -6.94 3.00
N LYS A 105 -9.29 -7.61 3.64
CA LYS A 105 -9.63 -7.41 5.05
C LYS A 105 -8.48 -7.70 6.04
N TYR A 106 -7.49 -8.49 5.64
CA TYR A 106 -6.28 -8.79 6.43
C TYR A 106 -5.09 -7.93 6.06
N ILE A 107 -5.23 -7.13 4.98
CA ILE A 107 -4.23 -6.16 4.52
C ILE A 107 -4.65 -4.77 5.04
N ASN A 108 -4.83 -4.72 6.34
CA ASN A 108 -5.53 -3.67 7.06
C ASN A 108 -4.59 -2.69 7.78
N ASN A 109 -3.46 -2.38 7.16
CA ASN A 109 -2.56 -1.31 7.61
C ASN A 109 -1.79 -0.70 6.43
N TRP A 110 -1.32 0.54 6.59
CA TRP A 110 -0.67 1.29 5.51
C TRP A 110 0.62 0.63 5.03
N ASP A 111 1.44 0.07 5.92
CA ASP A 111 2.70 -0.59 5.56
C ASP A 111 2.48 -1.93 4.82
N LEU A 112 1.42 -2.66 5.17
CA LEU A 112 1.00 -3.88 4.47
C LEU A 112 0.62 -3.55 3.02
N VAL A 113 -0.18 -2.49 2.82
CA VAL A 113 -0.61 -2.04 1.49
C VAL A 113 0.56 -1.49 0.69
N ASP A 114 1.35 -0.60 1.28
CA ASP A 114 2.43 0.12 0.58
C ASP A 114 3.53 -0.81 0.08
N LEU A 115 3.82 -1.87 0.84
CA LEU A 115 4.79 -2.88 0.45
C LEU A 115 4.32 -3.74 -0.73
N SER A 116 3.03 -4.04 -0.83
CA SER A 116 2.52 -5.16 -1.63
C SER A 116 1.62 -4.77 -2.80
N ALA A 117 0.74 -3.76 -2.65
CA ALA A 117 -0.30 -3.44 -3.62
C ALA A 117 0.25 -3.15 -5.02
N HIS A 118 1.28 -2.30 -5.12
CA HIS A 118 1.85 -1.95 -6.42
C HIS A 118 2.61 -3.13 -7.07
N LYS A 119 3.15 -4.04 -6.27
CA LYS A 119 3.94 -5.18 -6.75
C LYS A 119 3.09 -6.37 -7.19
N ILE A 120 1.89 -6.51 -6.63
CA ILE A 120 0.97 -7.60 -6.98
C ILE A 120 -0.18 -7.04 -7.82
N VAL A 121 -1.01 -6.17 -7.26
CA VAL A 121 -2.22 -5.67 -7.93
C VAL A 121 -1.84 -4.76 -9.10
N GLY A 122 -0.99 -3.77 -8.86
CA GLY A 122 -0.51 -2.87 -9.92
C GLY A 122 0.19 -3.63 -11.04
N ALA A 123 1.13 -4.51 -10.69
CA ALA A 123 1.88 -5.29 -11.67
C ALA A 123 0.99 -6.20 -12.53
N TYR A 124 0.00 -6.87 -11.91
CA TYR A 124 -0.91 -7.75 -12.64
C TYR A 124 -1.85 -6.99 -13.59
N LEU A 125 -2.31 -5.81 -13.16
CA LEU A 125 -3.29 -5.02 -13.90
C LEU A 125 -2.67 -4.16 -15.02
N TYR A 126 -1.35 -3.96 -15.05
CA TYR A 126 -0.70 -2.99 -15.94
C TYR A 126 -1.12 -3.14 -17.41
N ASP A 127 -1.02 -4.33 -17.97
CA ASP A 127 -1.34 -4.60 -19.37
C ASP A 127 -2.84 -4.96 -19.60
N LYS A 128 -3.68 -4.90 -18.57
CA LYS A 128 -5.08 -5.36 -18.58
C LYS A 128 -6.03 -4.17 -18.39
N LYS A 129 -6.03 -3.20 -19.31
CA LYS A 129 -6.72 -1.89 -19.19
C LYS A 129 -8.18 -2.00 -18.73
N ALA A 130 -9.00 -2.85 -19.36
CA ALA A 130 -10.41 -3.00 -18.99
C ALA A 130 -10.58 -3.57 -17.56
N LEU A 131 -9.74 -4.53 -17.17
CA LEU A 131 -9.78 -5.11 -15.83
C LEU A 131 -9.33 -4.12 -14.77
N ARG A 132 -8.28 -3.32 -15.02
CA ARG A 132 -7.80 -2.32 -14.06
C ARG A 132 -8.83 -1.22 -13.82
N GLN A 133 -9.54 -0.76 -14.85
CA GLN A 133 -10.65 0.17 -14.67
C GLN A 133 -11.73 -0.41 -13.75
N ASN A 134 -12.18 -1.64 -14.02
CA ASN A 134 -13.20 -2.28 -13.19
C ASN A 134 -12.74 -2.47 -11.74
N VAL A 135 -11.48 -2.90 -11.51
CA VAL A 135 -10.99 -3.24 -10.17
C VAL A 135 -10.56 -2.00 -9.40
N LEU A 136 -9.65 -1.18 -9.93
CA LEU A 136 -9.09 -0.05 -9.17
C LEU A 136 -10.15 1.02 -8.89
N TYR A 137 -11.05 1.29 -9.85
CA TYR A 137 -12.11 2.28 -9.65
C TYR A 137 -13.22 1.77 -8.72
N LYS A 138 -13.45 0.45 -8.65
CA LYS A 138 -14.31 -0.13 -7.62
C LYS A 138 -13.68 0.02 -6.23
N LEU A 139 -12.41 -0.34 -6.08
CA LEU A 139 -11.68 -0.21 -4.81
C LEU A 139 -11.58 1.25 -4.35
N SER A 140 -11.38 2.21 -5.27
CA SER A 140 -11.32 3.64 -4.91
C SER A 140 -12.63 4.19 -4.34
N LYS A 141 -13.76 3.55 -4.64
CA LYS A 141 -15.10 3.92 -4.15
C LYS A 141 -15.58 3.08 -2.97
N SER A 142 -14.76 2.16 -2.48
CA SER A 142 -15.08 1.31 -1.34
C SER A 142 -15.31 2.15 -0.07
N SER A 143 -16.12 1.63 0.86
CA SER A 143 -16.19 2.16 2.23
C SER A 143 -14.97 1.79 3.08
N ASP A 144 -14.22 0.76 2.68
CA ASP A 144 -13.02 0.31 3.36
C ASP A 144 -11.82 1.23 3.05
N LEU A 145 -11.15 1.69 4.12
CA LEU A 145 -9.98 2.56 4.04
C LEU A 145 -8.83 1.93 3.24
N TRP A 146 -8.61 0.64 3.47
CA TRP A 146 -7.45 -0.06 2.91
C TRP A 146 -7.67 -0.42 1.45
N GLU A 147 -8.89 -0.73 1.05
CA GLU A 147 -9.24 -0.92 -0.35
C GLU A 147 -9.02 0.36 -1.17
N LYS A 148 -9.45 1.52 -0.65
CA LYS A 148 -9.15 2.81 -1.28
C LYS A 148 -7.64 3.04 -1.38
N ARG A 149 -6.88 2.71 -0.33
CA ARG A 149 -5.42 2.84 -0.35
C ARG A 149 -4.78 1.88 -1.35
N ILE A 150 -5.25 0.62 -1.41
CA ILE A 150 -4.81 -0.37 -2.42
C ILE A 150 -5.01 0.18 -3.83
N SER A 151 -6.14 0.83 -4.12
CA SER A 151 -6.43 1.37 -5.45
C SER A 151 -5.37 2.37 -5.90
N ILE A 152 -5.08 3.37 -5.09
CA ILE A 152 -4.14 4.43 -5.45
C ILE A 152 -2.68 3.96 -5.39
N ILE A 153 -2.29 3.16 -4.39
CA ILE A 153 -0.91 2.64 -4.28
C ILE A 153 -0.58 1.68 -5.42
N SER A 154 -1.55 0.92 -5.93
CA SER A 154 -1.35 0.05 -7.10
C SER A 154 -0.87 0.83 -8.33
N THR A 155 -1.27 2.09 -8.49
CA THR A 155 -0.86 2.94 -9.62
C THR A 155 0.63 3.30 -9.59
N TYR A 156 1.33 3.08 -8.47
CA TYR A 156 2.78 3.29 -8.41
C TYR A 156 3.54 2.46 -9.45
N TYR A 157 3.07 1.25 -9.75
CA TYR A 157 3.61 0.42 -10.81
C TYR A 157 3.48 1.06 -12.20
N PHE A 158 2.38 1.79 -12.45
CA PHE A 158 2.11 2.50 -13.69
C PHE A 158 2.95 3.77 -13.81
N ILE A 159 3.07 4.51 -12.71
CA ILE A 159 3.87 5.74 -12.63
C ILE A 159 5.33 5.50 -13.07
N TYR A 160 5.93 4.37 -12.66
CA TYR A 160 7.29 4.00 -13.09
C TYR A 160 7.39 3.81 -14.61
N ARG A 161 6.28 3.49 -15.27
CA ARG A 161 6.17 3.27 -16.72
C ARG A 161 5.62 4.48 -17.48
N LYS A 162 5.51 5.62 -16.78
CA LYS A 162 4.97 6.88 -17.31
C LYS A 162 3.52 6.76 -17.81
N ASP A 163 2.75 5.81 -17.28
CA ASP A 163 1.31 5.69 -17.49
C ASP A 163 0.62 6.34 -16.29
N PHE A 164 0.06 7.56 -16.46
CA PHE A 164 -0.40 8.41 -15.37
C PHE A 164 -1.91 8.49 -15.26
N ASP A 165 -2.66 8.07 -16.28
CA ASP A 165 -4.10 8.33 -16.40
C ASP A 165 -4.89 7.79 -15.19
N ASP A 166 -4.68 6.54 -14.81
CA ASP A 166 -5.39 5.97 -13.65
C ASP A 166 -4.97 6.63 -12.34
N THR A 167 -3.71 7.03 -12.19
CA THR A 167 -3.25 7.77 -11.01
C THR A 167 -4.02 9.08 -10.87
N LEU A 168 -4.14 9.85 -11.94
CA LEU A 168 -4.84 11.13 -11.94
C LEU A 168 -6.33 10.95 -11.70
N ASN A 169 -6.98 10.02 -12.40
CA ASN A 169 -8.41 9.77 -12.29
C ASN A 169 -8.80 9.27 -10.89
N ILE A 170 -8.03 8.32 -10.32
CA ILE A 170 -8.27 7.83 -8.96
C ILE A 170 -7.98 8.93 -7.93
N SER A 171 -6.98 9.77 -8.17
CA SER A 171 -6.72 10.94 -7.31
C SER A 171 -7.93 11.87 -7.26
N VAL A 172 -8.59 12.13 -8.40
CA VAL A 172 -9.82 12.95 -8.44
C VAL A 172 -10.94 12.32 -7.61
N ILE A 173 -11.16 11.00 -7.73
CA ILE A 173 -12.18 10.29 -6.92
C ILE A 173 -11.89 10.44 -5.43
N LEU A 174 -10.63 10.43 -5.03
CA LEU A 174 -10.21 10.46 -3.63
C LEU A 174 -9.97 11.87 -3.06
N LEU A 175 -10.21 12.95 -3.85
CA LEU A 175 -10.06 14.33 -3.37
C LEU A 175 -10.98 14.64 -2.17
N GLU A 176 -12.16 14.07 -2.15
CA GLU A 176 -13.18 14.34 -1.11
C GLU A 176 -13.08 13.36 0.09
N ASP A 177 -12.17 12.39 0.04
CA ASP A 177 -11.98 11.48 1.16
C ASP A 177 -11.58 12.25 2.43
N LYS A 178 -12.06 11.79 3.59
CA LYS A 178 -11.81 12.50 4.87
C LYS A 178 -10.62 11.94 5.65
N HIS A 179 -10.09 10.80 5.23
CA HIS A 179 -9.07 10.10 6.01
C HIS A 179 -7.65 10.56 5.64
N ASP A 180 -6.88 10.99 6.64
CA ASP A 180 -5.52 11.50 6.47
C ASP A 180 -4.56 10.50 5.77
N LEU A 181 -4.73 9.19 6.01
CA LEU A 181 -3.93 8.16 5.33
C LEU A 181 -4.22 8.07 3.83
N ILE A 182 -5.43 8.42 3.38
CA ILE A 182 -5.74 8.54 1.94
C ILE A 182 -5.11 9.81 1.38
N HIS A 183 -5.21 10.95 2.10
CA HIS A 183 -4.55 12.19 1.68
C HIS A 183 -3.05 12.00 1.47
N LYS A 184 -2.38 11.28 2.39
CA LYS A 184 -0.96 10.96 2.29
C LYS A 184 -0.66 10.05 1.10
N ALA A 185 -1.48 9.03 0.87
CA ALA A 185 -1.28 8.08 -0.23
C ALA A 185 -1.43 8.76 -1.60
N VAL A 186 -2.51 9.51 -1.80
CA VAL A 186 -2.74 10.27 -3.04
C VAL A 186 -1.63 11.30 -3.26
N GLY A 187 -1.31 12.08 -2.23
CA GLY A 187 -0.22 13.06 -2.31
C GLY A 187 1.13 12.43 -2.64
N TRP A 188 1.42 11.26 -2.08
CA TRP A 188 2.63 10.51 -2.42
C TRP A 188 2.62 10.05 -3.88
N MET A 189 1.55 9.48 -4.39
CA MET A 189 1.48 9.04 -5.79
C MET A 189 1.59 10.21 -6.76
N LEU A 190 0.94 11.34 -6.47
CA LEU A 190 1.09 12.57 -7.25
C LEU A 190 2.53 13.10 -7.21
N ARG A 191 3.22 13.05 -6.07
CA ARG A 191 4.65 13.39 -5.96
C ARG A 191 5.51 12.47 -6.81
N GLU A 192 5.28 11.17 -6.78
CA GLU A 192 6.02 10.20 -7.58
C GLU A 192 5.78 10.39 -9.08
N LEU A 193 4.56 10.75 -9.47
CA LEU A 193 4.23 11.18 -10.83
C LEU A 193 5.02 12.44 -11.20
N GLY A 194 5.01 13.46 -10.35
CA GLY A 194 5.70 14.72 -10.58
C GLY A 194 7.22 14.59 -10.72
N LYS A 195 7.85 13.60 -10.06
CA LYS A 195 9.27 13.28 -10.25
C LYS A 195 9.56 12.74 -11.66
N ARG A 196 8.58 12.21 -12.36
CA ARG A 196 8.71 11.65 -13.72
C ARG A 196 8.27 12.64 -14.79
N ASP A 197 7.21 13.40 -14.49
CA ASP A 197 6.71 14.48 -15.34
C ASP A 197 6.06 15.57 -14.48
N GLN A 198 6.85 16.61 -14.19
CA GLN A 198 6.40 17.74 -13.41
C GLN A 198 5.30 18.54 -14.12
N LYS A 199 5.31 18.60 -15.47
CA LYS A 199 4.31 19.35 -16.24
C LYS A 199 2.92 18.73 -16.10
N VAL A 200 2.85 17.38 -16.09
CA VAL A 200 1.59 16.65 -15.86
C VAL A 200 1.07 16.91 -14.45
N LEU A 201 1.94 16.87 -13.44
CA LEU A 201 1.53 17.22 -12.08
C LEU A 201 1.04 18.67 -11.97
N GLU A 202 1.75 19.62 -12.56
CA GLU A 202 1.34 21.05 -12.53
C GLU A 202 0.00 21.28 -13.24
N LYS A 203 -0.29 20.55 -14.33
CA LYS A 203 -1.58 20.59 -15.00
C LYS A 203 -2.69 20.14 -14.04
N PHE A 204 -2.53 19.00 -13.40
CA PHE A 204 -3.46 18.48 -12.40
C PHE A 204 -3.67 19.46 -11.24
N LEU A 205 -2.59 20.03 -10.72
CA LEU A 205 -2.66 20.98 -9.61
C LEU A 205 -3.41 22.25 -9.99
N LYS A 206 -3.23 22.81 -11.22
CA LYS A 206 -3.95 24.00 -11.67
C LYS A 206 -5.48 23.83 -11.56
N GLU A 207 -5.98 22.64 -11.80
CA GLU A 207 -7.41 22.33 -11.76
C GLU A 207 -7.91 22.06 -10.33
N HIS A 208 -7.07 21.47 -9.46
CA HIS A 208 -7.52 20.87 -8.22
C HIS A 208 -6.92 21.46 -6.93
N TYR A 209 -5.79 22.19 -6.98
CA TYR A 209 -5.04 22.55 -5.76
C TYR A 209 -5.88 23.33 -4.72
N LYS A 210 -6.86 24.10 -5.17
CA LYS A 210 -7.71 24.90 -4.27
C LYS A 210 -8.64 24.03 -3.42
N THR A 211 -9.09 22.89 -3.95
CA THR A 211 -10.03 21.97 -3.28
C THR A 211 -9.31 20.81 -2.58
N MET A 212 -8.07 20.51 -2.97
CA MET A 212 -7.30 19.43 -2.37
C MET A 212 -7.16 19.60 -0.86
N PRO A 213 -7.29 18.53 -0.06
CA PRO A 213 -6.88 18.53 1.35
C PRO A 213 -5.44 19.01 1.54
N ARG A 214 -5.20 19.82 2.57
CA ARG A 214 -3.85 20.41 2.83
C ARG A 214 -2.73 19.37 2.91
N THR A 215 -2.99 18.26 3.58
CA THR A 215 -2.01 17.16 3.68
C THR A 215 -1.70 16.58 2.30
N MET A 216 -2.72 16.31 1.49
CA MET A 216 -2.57 15.77 0.13
C MET A 216 -1.72 16.71 -0.74
N LEU A 217 -2.06 17.99 -0.76
CA LEU A 217 -1.32 19.01 -1.52
C LEU A 217 0.14 19.10 -1.07
N ARG A 218 0.40 19.19 0.24
CA ARG A 218 1.75 19.27 0.78
C ARG A 218 2.63 18.09 0.36
N TYR A 219 2.08 16.88 0.37
CA TYR A 219 2.78 15.69 -0.10
C TYR A 219 3.06 15.74 -1.62
N ALA A 220 2.07 16.15 -2.40
CA ALA A 220 2.19 16.22 -3.86
C ALA A 220 3.32 17.18 -4.31
N ILE A 221 3.43 18.34 -3.66
CA ILE A 221 4.41 19.40 -4.03
C ILE A 221 5.73 19.33 -3.26
N GLU A 222 5.98 18.27 -2.47
CA GLU A 222 7.16 18.15 -1.60
C GLU A 222 8.49 18.40 -2.35
N LYS A 223 8.57 18.02 -3.62
CA LYS A 223 9.78 18.15 -4.45
C LYS A 223 9.83 19.41 -5.30
N PHE A 224 8.85 20.32 -5.16
CA PHE A 224 8.90 21.62 -5.81
C PHE A 224 9.90 22.55 -5.13
N ASP A 225 10.36 23.59 -5.85
CA ASP A 225 11.09 24.70 -5.25
C ASP A 225 10.21 25.51 -4.28
N ASP A 226 10.84 26.31 -3.42
CA ASP A 226 10.12 27.02 -2.36
C ASP A 226 9.15 28.07 -2.90
N LYS A 227 9.43 28.69 -4.05
CA LYS A 227 8.53 29.65 -4.70
C LYS A 227 7.23 28.99 -5.15
N LYS A 228 7.31 27.82 -5.79
CA LYS A 228 6.15 27.04 -6.20
C LYS A 228 5.39 26.47 -4.98
N LYS A 229 6.11 25.97 -3.97
CA LYS A 229 5.46 25.53 -2.72
C LYS A 229 4.65 26.65 -2.09
N SER A 230 5.25 27.83 -1.94
CA SER A 230 4.57 29.02 -1.39
C SER A 230 3.32 29.36 -2.20
N PHE A 231 3.43 29.37 -3.53
CA PHE A 231 2.28 29.65 -4.40
C PHE A 231 1.11 28.68 -4.17
N TYR A 232 1.35 27.36 -4.17
CA TYR A 232 0.29 26.38 -3.99
C TYR A 232 -0.25 26.32 -2.55
N MET A 233 0.57 26.64 -1.56
CA MET A 233 0.14 26.59 -0.15
C MET A 233 -0.61 27.84 0.31
N ASN A 234 -0.54 28.95 -0.41
CA ASN A 234 -1.27 30.21 -0.15
C ASN A 234 -2.63 30.23 -0.86
N LYS A 235 -3.41 29.15 -0.74
CA LYS A 235 -4.72 28.99 -1.37
C LYS A 235 -5.86 29.51 -0.48
#